data_80a8eaa9e06682b343013679477018f3
#
_entry.id   80a8eaa9e06682b343013679477018f3
#
_cell.length_a   1.000
_cell.length_b   1.000
_cell.length_c   1.000
_cell.angle_alpha   90.00
_cell.angle_beta   90.00
_cell.angle_gamma   90.00
#
_symmetry.space_group_name_H-M   'P 1'
#
loop_
_entity.id
_entity.type
_entity.pdbx_description
1 polymer ?
#
loop_
_entity_poly.entity_id
_entity_poly.type
_entity_poly.pdbx_seq_one_letter_code
_entity_poly.pdbx_strand_id
1 'polypeptide(L)'
;MTDVSEVIGVWRLRAYYLEIVQTGERIEPYGAQPKGVFMIHPDGRVVVVMTPAEQRKSVTETDQAEAFQKLVAYSGLYRVELPDRFVTAVDIAWFEPWVGSEQARRFTVKGDTLEIVSEPTRTPLTGDALVIGVLSWIREGTMRG
;
A
#
# COMPACT_ATOMS: atom_id res chain seq x y z
N MET A 1 -0.54 -22.57 5.93
CA MET A 1 -1.17 -21.53 6.78
C MET A 1 -0.15 -20.45 7.07
N THR A 2 -0.52 -19.20 6.86
CA THR A 2 0.39 -18.09 7.09
C THR A 2 0.51 -17.79 8.58
N ASP A 3 1.72 -17.79 9.09
CA ASP A 3 2.01 -17.40 10.46
C ASP A 3 2.06 -15.86 10.53
N VAL A 4 1.43 -15.27 11.55
CA VAL A 4 1.45 -13.82 11.75
C VAL A 4 2.87 -13.27 11.80
N SER A 5 3.81 -14.03 12.39
CA SER A 5 5.22 -13.61 12.49
C SER A 5 5.89 -13.45 11.12
N GLU A 6 5.37 -14.08 10.08
CA GLU A 6 5.97 -13.99 8.73
C GLU A 6 5.81 -12.60 8.11
N VAL A 7 4.83 -11.80 8.57
CA VAL A 7 4.65 -10.44 8.04
C VAL A 7 5.54 -9.43 8.75
N ILE A 8 6.08 -9.74 9.92
CA ILE A 8 6.88 -8.81 10.72
C ILE A 8 8.18 -8.48 10.00
N GLY A 9 8.51 -7.20 9.94
CA GLY A 9 9.76 -6.74 9.35
C GLY A 9 9.59 -5.45 8.56
N VAL A 10 10.59 -5.15 7.76
CA VAL A 10 10.63 -3.98 6.89
C VAL A 10 10.55 -4.46 5.44
N TRP A 11 9.60 -3.92 4.71
CA TRP A 11 9.31 -4.29 3.34
C TRP A 11 9.49 -3.09 2.43
N ARG A 12 10.07 -3.31 1.24
CA ARG A 12 10.20 -2.28 0.20
C ARG A 12 9.21 -2.54 -0.91
N LEU A 13 8.57 -1.47 -1.40
CA LEU A 13 7.60 -1.59 -2.48
C LEU A 13 8.30 -1.95 -3.77
N ARG A 14 7.80 -2.98 -4.44
CA ARG A 14 8.32 -3.46 -5.72
C ARG A 14 7.39 -3.11 -6.87
N ALA A 15 6.09 -3.18 -6.65
CA ALA A 15 5.10 -2.88 -7.68
C ALA A 15 3.79 -2.44 -7.03
N TYR A 16 3.10 -1.54 -7.71
CA TYR A 16 1.75 -1.12 -7.34
C TYR A 16 0.95 -0.93 -8.62
N TYR A 17 -0.16 -1.64 -8.74
CA TYR A 17 -1.06 -1.45 -9.87
C TYR A 17 -2.51 -1.56 -9.41
N LEU A 18 -3.38 -0.92 -10.24
CA LEU A 18 -4.83 -1.08 -10.13
C LEU A 18 -5.26 -2.00 -11.25
N GLU A 19 -6.10 -2.98 -10.94
CA GLU A 19 -6.65 -3.88 -11.93
C GLU A 19 -8.15 -3.63 -12.06
N ILE A 20 -8.60 -3.36 -13.30
CA ILE A 20 -10.02 -3.18 -13.58
C ILE A 20 -10.67 -4.56 -13.54
N VAL A 21 -11.63 -4.74 -12.62
CA VAL A 21 -12.23 -6.05 -12.36
C VAL A 21 -12.87 -6.64 -13.62
N GLN A 22 -13.55 -5.79 -14.40
CA GLN A 22 -14.32 -6.23 -15.57
C GLN A 22 -13.42 -6.68 -16.73
N THR A 23 -12.28 -6.02 -16.95
CA THR A 23 -11.46 -6.24 -18.14
C THR A 23 -10.13 -6.90 -17.84
N GLY A 24 -9.67 -6.85 -16.60
CA GLY A 24 -8.33 -7.31 -16.22
C GLY A 24 -7.22 -6.34 -16.61
N GLU A 25 -7.57 -5.19 -17.18
CA GLU A 25 -6.58 -4.16 -17.52
C GLU A 25 -5.90 -3.63 -16.28
N ARG A 26 -4.58 -3.42 -16.35
CA ARG A 26 -3.77 -2.92 -15.23
C ARG A 26 -3.25 -1.52 -15.52
N ILE A 27 -3.25 -0.70 -14.47
CA ILE A 27 -2.77 0.68 -14.51
C ILE A 27 -1.78 0.85 -13.37
N GLU A 28 -0.63 1.46 -13.66
CA GLU A 28 0.40 1.73 -12.66
C GLU A 28 0.37 3.23 -12.28
N PRO A 29 -0.44 3.62 -11.29
CA PRO A 29 -0.61 5.06 -11.00
C PRO A 29 0.65 5.72 -10.46
N TYR A 30 1.60 4.94 -9.92
CA TYR A 30 2.86 5.44 -9.37
C TYR A 30 4.06 5.07 -10.25
N GLY A 31 3.82 4.58 -11.48
CA GLY A 31 4.87 4.18 -12.42
C GLY A 31 5.33 2.75 -12.20
N ALA A 32 6.29 2.32 -13.02
CA ALA A 32 6.75 0.93 -13.05
C ALA A 32 7.61 0.55 -11.83
N GLN A 33 8.26 1.53 -11.20
CA GLN A 33 9.14 1.30 -10.05
C GLN A 33 8.79 2.28 -8.93
N PRO A 34 7.63 2.12 -8.30
CA PRO A 34 7.22 3.01 -7.22
C PRO A 34 8.14 2.86 -6.02
N LYS A 35 8.18 3.88 -5.18
CA LYS A 35 8.97 3.88 -3.96
C LYS A 35 8.07 3.74 -2.76
N GLY A 36 8.45 2.92 -1.82
CA GLY A 36 7.68 2.78 -0.60
C GLY A 36 8.33 1.87 0.42
N VAL A 37 7.92 2.07 1.65
CA VAL A 37 8.33 1.24 2.77
C VAL A 37 7.09 0.87 3.59
N PHE A 38 7.05 -0.36 4.04
CA PHE A 38 6.00 -0.88 4.91
C PHE A 38 6.71 -1.54 6.09
N MET A 39 6.62 -0.92 7.25
CA MET A 39 7.23 -1.47 8.45
C MET A 39 6.14 -2.07 9.33
N ILE A 40 6.32 -3.34 9.67
CA ILE A 40 5.40 -4.08 10.54
C ILE A 40 6.19 -4.48 11.78
N HIS A 41 5.88 -3.81 12.88
CA HIS A 41 6.60 -3.99 14.14
C HIS A 41 5.95 -5.09 14.97
N PRO A 42 6.74 -5.92 15.68
CA PRO A 42 6.19 -7.01 16.50
C PRO A 42 5.26 -6.53 17.62
N ASP A 43 5.39 -5.29 18.05
CA ASP A 43 4.51 -4.73 19.09
C ASP A 43 3.14 -4.31 18.55
N GLY A 44 2.88 -4.47 17.24
CA GLY A 44 1.56 -4.25 16.66
C GLY A 44 1.41 -2.96 15.86
N ARG A 45 2.47 -2.16 15.70
CA ARG A 45 2.39 -0.93 14.92
C ARG A 45 2.89 -1.14 13.49
N VAL A 46 2.21 -0.50 12.55
CA VAL A 46 2.67 -0.43 11.16
C VAL A 46 2.90 1.01 10.75
N VAL A 47 3.83 1.21 9.81
CA VAL A 47 4.08 2.49 9.15
C VAL A 47 4.17 2.22 7.66
N VAL A 48 3.41 2.98 6.86
CA VAL A 48 3.42 2.88 5.40
C VAL A 48 3.71 4.25 4.81
N VAL A 49 4.69 4.31 3.91
CA VAL A 49 4.98 5.53 3.14
C VAL A 49 5.23 5.11 1.69
N MET A 50 4.49 5.71 0.77
CA MET A 50 4.61 5.40 -0.67
C MET A 50 4.62 6.69 -1.47
N THR A 51 5.50 6.74 -2.48
CA THR A 51 5.58 7.84 -3.44
C THR A 51 5.74 7.29 -4.85
N PRO A 52 5.43 8.10 -5.89
CA PRO A 52 5.65 7.66 -7.28
C PRO A 52 7.12 7.38 -7.57
N ALA A 53 7.36 6.58 -8.63
CA ALA A 53 8.70 6.29 -9.13
C ALA A 53 9.47 7.56 -9.45
N GLU A 54 8.80 8.52 -10.07
CA GLU A 54 9.38 9.81 -10.41
C GLU A 54 8.60 10.93 -9.74
N GLN A 55 9.30 11.74 -8.97
CA GLN A 55 8.73 12.91 -8.32
C GLN A 55 9.25 14.15 -9.01
N ARG A 56 8.32 14.95 -9.52
CA ARG A 56 8.68 16.23 -10.11
C ARG A 56 8.84 17.28 -9.01
N LYS A 57 9.72 18.24 -9.27
CA LYS A 57 9.89 19.38 -8.35
C LYS A 57 8.59 20.15 -8.29
N SER A 58 8.07 20.37 -7.08
CA SER A 58 6.83 21.11 -6.88
C SER A 58 7.14 22.60 -6.79
N VAL A 59 6.82 23.33 -7.84
CA VAL A 59 7.09 24.77 -7.96
C VAL A 59 5.84 25.61 -7.68
N THR A 60 4.65 25.08 -7.99
CA THR A 60 3.39 25.77 -7.84
C THR A 60 2.50 25.08 -6.80
N GLU A 61 1.45 25.79 -6.37
CA GLU A 61 0.45 25.19 -5.47
C GLU A 61 -0.25 23.99 -6.13
N THR A 62 -0.48 24.07 -7.45
CA THR A 62 -1.07 22.95 -8.19
C THR A 62 -0.16 21.73 -8.16
N ASP A 63 1.16 21.94 -8.35
CA ASP A 63 2.13 20.85 -8.25
C ASP A 63 2.12 20.21 -6.88
N GLN A 64 2.02 21.04 -5.82
CA GLN A 64 1.99 20.55 -4.45
C GLN A 64 0.71 19.75 -4.17
N ALA A 65 -0.43 20.20 -4.72
CA ALA A 65 -1.69 19.49 -4.59
C ALA A 65 -1.63 18.12 -5.27
N GLU A 66 -1.04 18.04 -6.46
CA GLU A 66 -0.85 16.78 -7.17
C GLU A 66 0.08 15.83 -6.39
N ALA A 67 1.17 16.36 -5.85
CA ALA A 67 2.11 15.59 -5.03
C ALA A 67 1.42 15.03 -3.78
N PHE A 68 0.58 15.84 -3.14
CA PHE A 68 -0.19 15.38 -1.97
C PHE A 68 -1.11 14.21 -2.33
N GLN A 69 -1.77 14.27 -3.50
CA GLN A 69 -2.68 13.21 -3.92
C GLN A 69 -1.97 11.91 -4.28
N LYS A 70 -0.67 11.99 -4.62
CA LYS A 70 0.15 10.82 -4.96
C LYS A 70 1.03 10.36 -3.81
N LEU A 71 0.77 10.84 -2.61
CA LEU A 71 1.44 10.39 -1.41
C LEU A 71 0.51 9.46 -0.65
N VAL A 72 1.05 8.37 -0.12
CA VAL A 72 0.38 7.56 0.90
C VAL A 72 1.31 7.52 2.10
N ALA A 73 0.84 8.01 3.24
CA ALA A 73 1.62 7.98 4.47
C ALA A 73 0.68 7.82 5.66
N TYR A 74 0.74 6.68 6.32
CA TYR A 74 -0.10 6.44 7.47
C TYR A 74 0.56 5.45 8.43
N SER A 75 0.03 5.43 9.65
CA SER A 75 0.43 4.51 10.69
C SER A 75 -0.79 4.10 11.49
N GLY A 76 -0.71 2.95 12.14
CA GLY A 76 -1.77 2.46 12.99
C GLY A 76 -1.39 1.15 13.62
N LEU A 77 -2.33 0.58 14.35
CA LEU A 77 -2.18 -0.74 14.95
C LEU A 77 -2.83 -1.77 14.04
N TYR A 78 -2.17 -2.90 13.86
CA TYR A 78 -2.67 -3.94 12.98
C TYR A 78 -3.13 -5.16 13.77
N ARG A 79 -4.02 -5.91 13.13
CA ARG A 79 -4.37 -7.27 13.54
C ARG A 79 -4.51 -8.13 12.30
N VAL A 80 -4.29 -9.41 12.46
CA VAL A 80 -4.49 -10.38 11.39
C VAL A 80 -5.74 -11.19 11.72
N GLU A 81 -6.66 -11.23 10.77
CA GLU A 81 -7.84 -12.09 10.83
C GLU A 81 -7.61 -13.23 9.84
N LEU A 82 -7.41 -14.42 10.38
CA LEU A 82 -7.11 -15.59 9.54
C LEU A 82 -8.28 -15.92 8.61
N PRO A 83 -8.03 -16.43 7.41
CA PRO A 83 -6.71 -16.91 6.94
C PRO A 83 -5.82 -15.85 6.29
N ASP A 84 -6.38 -14.74 5.78
CA ASP A 84 -5.63 -13.87 4.86
C ASP A 84 -5.96 -12.39 4.97
N ARG A 85 -6.58 -11.96 6.06
CA ARG A 85 -7.03 -10.57 6.22
C ARG A 85 -6.12 -9.80 7.17
N PHE A 86 -5.58 -8.70 6.65
CA PHE A 86 -4.73 -7.77 7.41
C PHE A 86 -5.50 -6.47 7.62
N VAL A 87 -5.71 -6.08 8.87
CA VAL A 87 -6.52 -4.90 9.19
C VAL A 87 -5.68 -3.91 9.99
N THR A 88 -5.60 -2.68 9.50
CA THR A 88 -4.91 -1.59 10.18
C THR A 88 -5.93 -0.59 10.70
N ALA A 89 -5.93 -0.35 12.00
CA ALA A 89 -6.69 0.73 12.62
C ALA A 89 -5.83 1.98 12.58
N VAL A 90 -6.13 2.90 11.66
CA VAL A 90 -5.28 4.06 11.37
C VAL A 90 -5.46 5.14 12.42
N ASP A 91 -4.36 5.60 13.03
CA ASP A 91 -4.39 6.70 14.00
C ASP A 91 -3.59 7.92 13.54
N ILE A 92 -2.72 7.78 12.55
CA ILE A 92 -1.95 8.87 11.95
C ILE A 92 -1.99 8.70 10.44
N ALA A 93 -2.34 9.75 9.71
CA ALA A 93 -2.37 9.70 8.25
C ALA A 93 -2.17 11.09 7.66
N TRP A 94 -1.54 11.14 6.46
CA TRP A 94 -1.39 12.38 5.70
C TRP A 94 -2.72 12.94 5.23
N PHE A 95 -3.69 12.05 5.01
CA PHE A 95 -5.04 12.39 4.56
C PHE A 95 -5.99 12.23 5.75
N GLU A 96 -6.46 13.32 6.28
CA GLU A 96 -7.20 13.35 7.54
C GLU A 96 -8.40 12.40 7.59
N PRO A 97 -9.20 12.23 6.51
CA PRO A 97 -10.33 11.29 6.57
C PRO A 97 -9.95 9.84 6.87
N TRP A 98 -8.69 9.46 6.71
CA TRP A 98 -8.24 8.10 7.06
C TRP A 98 -8.06 7.90 8.55
N VAL A 99 -7.87 8.98 9.33
CA VAL A 99 -7.67 8.88 10.78
C VAL A 99 -8.95 8.35 11.42
N GLY A 100 -8.83 7.30 12.22
CA GLY A 100 -9.97 6.63 12.83
C GLY A 100 -10.64 5.58 11.96
N SER A 101 -10.13 5.35 10.74
CA SER A 101 -10.67 4.32 9.85
C SER A 101 -9.93 3.00 10.03
N GLU A 102 -10.55 1.92 9.54
CA GLU A 102 -9.90 0.62 9.43
C GLU A 102 -9.63 0.32 7.95
N GLN A 103 -8.38 -0.02 7.65
CA GLN A 103 -7.96 -0.41 6.30
C GLN A 103 -7.81 -1.93 6.28
N ALA A 104 -8.80 -2.62 5.72
CA ALA A 104 -8.79 -4.08 5.63
C ALA A 104 -8.28 -4.49 4.24
N ARG A 105 -7.34 -5.42 4.21
CA ARG A 105 -6.71 -5.90 2.97
C ARG A 105 -6.51 -7.41 3.07
N ARG A 106 -6.50 -8.06 1.92
CA ARG A 106 -6.03 -9.44 1.86
C ARG A 106 -4.52 -9.46 1.71
N PHE A 107 -3.88 -10.49 2.24
CA PHE A 107 -2.43 -10.59 2.13
C PHE A 107 -1.99 -12.03 1.87
N THR A 108 -0.83 -12.15 1.23
CA THR A 108 -0.17 -13.44 0.99
C THR A 108 1.32 -13.24 1.20
N VAL A 109 1.95 -14.12 1.98
CA VAL A 109 3.39 -14.12 2.16
C VAL A 109 3.97 -15.37 1.50
N LYS A 110 4.98 -15.18 0.66
CA LYS A 110 5.74 -16.27 0.04
C LYS A 110 7.22 -15.94 0.17
N GLY A 111 7.89 -16.57 1.14
CA GLY A 111 9.30 -16.28 1.42
C GLY A 111 9.50 -14.80 1.73
N ASP A 112 10.28 -14.12 0.89
CA ASP A 112 10.61 -12.70 1.08
C ASP A 112 9.69 -11.75 0.31
N THR A 113 8.57 -12.25 -0.21
CA THR A 113 7.57 -11.46 -0.93
C THR A 113 6.28 -11.38 -0.14
N LEU A 114 5.73 -10.18 -0.02
CA LEU A 114 4.43 -9.91 0.58
C LEU A 114 3.55 -9.23 -0.45
N GLU A 115 2.38 -9.79 -0.70
CA GLU A 115 1.39 -9.19 -1.59
C GLU A 115 0.19 -8.72 -0.77
N ILE A 116 -0.20 -7.47 -0.97
CA ILE A 116 -1.38 -6.87 -0.32
C ILE A 116 -2.38 -6.51 -1.41
N VAL A 117 -3.63 -6.94 -1.24
CA VAL A 117 -4.70 -6.72 -2.21
C VAL A 117 -5.87 -6.01 -1.53
N SER A 118 -6.30 -4.89 -2.12
CA SER A 118 -7.44 -4.14 -1.59
C SER A 118 -8.77 -4.82 -1.94
N GLU A 119 -9.80 -4.50 -1.17
CA GLU A 119 -11.17 -4.83 -1.56
C GLU A 119 -11.55 -4.05 -2.82
N PRO A 120 -12.46 -4.58 -3.67
CA PRO A 120 -12.89 -3.85 -4.85
C PRO A 120 -13.50 -2.50 -4.48
N THR A 121 -13.09 -1.46 -5.20
CA THR A 121 -13.58 -0.10 -4.99
C THR A 121 -13.62 0.65 -6.32
N ARG A 122 -14.33 1.77 -6.35
CA ARG A 122 -14.41 2.63 -7.52
C ARG A 122 -13.44 3.80 -7.35
N THR A 123 -12.83 4.23 -8.45
CA THR A 123 -11.91 5.36 -8.41
C THR A 123 -12.07 6.23 -9.65
N PRO A 124 -11.98 7.57 -9.51
CA PRO A 124 -11.98 8.48 -10.65
C PRO A 124 -10.83 8.24 -11.62
N LEU A 125 -9.72 7.66 -11.16
CA LEU A 125 -8.56 7.37 -12.01
C LEU A 125 -8.89 6.44 -13.17
N THR A 126 -9.96 5.64 -13.05
CA THR A 126 -10.36 4.67 -14.06
C THR A 126 -11.78 4.92 -14.58
N GLY A 127 -12.25 6.17 -14.51
CA GLY A 127 -13.59 6.53 -14.96
C GLY A 127 -14.69 5.86 -14.16
N ASP A 128 -14.49 5.70 -12.85
CA ASP A 128 -15.43 5.06 -11.94
C ASP A 128 -15.58 3.55 -12.14
N ALA A 129 -14.66 2.92 -12.85
CA ALA A 129 -14.65 1.45 -12.96
C ALA A 129 -14.31 0.83 -11.61
N LEU A 130 -14.84 -0.36 -11.37
CA LEU A 130 -14.51 -1.14 -10.16
C LEU A 130 -13.10 -1.71 -10.30
N VAL A 131 -12.24 -1.43 -9.32
CA VAL A 131 -10.83 -1.84 -9.36
C VAL A 131 -10.42 -2.51 -8.06
N ILE A 132 -9.38 -3.32 -8.14
CA ILE A 132 -8.62 -3.78 -6.97
C ILE A 132 -7.22 -3.19 -7.06
N GLY A 133 -6.68 -2.80 -5.91
CA GLY A 133 -5.29 -2.36 -5.82
C GLY A 133 -4.42 -3.51 -5.36
N VAL A 134 -3.29 -3.70 -6.04
CA VAL A 134 -2.33 -4.76 -5.71
C VAL A 134 -0.98 -4.13 -5.44
N LEU A 135 -0.43 -4.44 -4.27
CA LEU A 135 0.87 -3.95 -3.82
C LEU A 135 1.76 -5.15 -3.57
N SER A 136 2.90 -5.17 -4.25
CA SER A 136 3.90 -6.22 -4.08
C SER A 136 5.10 -5.64 -3.35
N TRP A 137 5.46 -6.28 -2.26
CA TRP A 137 6.55 -5.85 -1.38
C TRP A 137 7.62 -6.93 -1.30
N ILE A 138 8.86 -6.51 -1.15
CA ILE A 138 9.97 -7.43 -0.93
C ILE A 138 10.66 -7.06 0.38
N ARG A 139 11.10 -8.08 1.13
CA ARG A 139 11.77 -7.86 2.41
C ARG A 139 13.07 -7.08 2.20
N GLU A 140 13.26 -5.98 2.93
CA GLU A 140 14.36 -5.05 2.69
C GLU A 140 15.74 -5.70 2.80
N GLY A 141 15.91 -6.61 3.74
CA GLY A 141 17.18 -7.32 3.89
C GLY A 141 17.56 -8.12 2.64
N THR A 142 16.57 -8.69 1.95
CA THR A 142 16.78 -9.41 0.68
C THR A 142 17.30 -8.47 -0.40
N MET A 143 16.82 -7.25 -0.46
CA MET A 143 17.24 -6.28 -1.46
C MET A 143 18.69 -5.83 -1.29
N ARG A 144 19.21 -5.89 -0.08
CA ARG A 144 20.59 -5.50 0.21
C ARG A 144 21.60 -6.65 -0.03
N GLY A 145 21.07 -7.81 -0.05
CA GLY A 145 21.84 -9.03 -0.10
C GLY A 145 22.28 -9.43 -1.40
#